data_bb89d02a036e6c1c5949dcc61064821a
#
_entry.id   bb89d02a036e6c1c5949dcc61064821a
#
_cell.length_a   1.000
_cell.length_b   1.000
_cell.length_c   1.000
_cell.angle_alpha   90.00
_cell.angle_beta   90.00
_cell.angle_gamma   90.00
#
_symmetry.space_group_name_H-M   'P 1'
#
loop_
_entity.id
_entity.type
_entity.pdbx_description
1 polymer ?
#
loop_
_entity_poly.entity_id
_entity_poly.type
_entity_poly.pdbx_seq_one_letter_code
_entity_poly.pdbx_strand_id
1 'polypeptide(L)'
;MIELSVVEVFGPFRDIATLLVKDFEKVGIKVNMQIRERALHFQMREANDLQTELWNQDSTGFPFTGSTFYDFRKPLYGNLTYGPLWKQWYDTNGKEGVEPPAEAKKITELQDKAKTVGPAEQIKIAHELFKVWVDNMLEIGTVGLTATDQGVVVVNAKLHNVPKSVTKGWLLRTPGNGRPEVWFFK
;
A
#
# COMPACT_ATOMS: atom_id res chain seq x y z
N MET A 1 18.91 -4.63 -17.02
CA MET A 1 18.92 -3.43 -16.16
C MET A 1 17.49 -3.07 -15.88
N ILE A 2 17.13 -2.88 -14.62
CA ILE A 2 15.77 -2.52 -14.19
C ILE A 2 15.78 -1.06 -13.76
N GLU A 3 14.76 -0.29 -14.11
CA GLU A 3 14.57 1.06 -13.60
C GLU A 3 13.74 1.04 -12.32
N LEU A 4 14.23 1.71 -11.26
CA LEU A 4 13.53 1.91 -9.99
C LEU A 4 13.14 3.38 -9.84
N SER A 5 11.86 3.67 -9.91
CA SER A 5 11.31 5.01 -9.69
C SER A 5 11.12 5.30 -8.21
N VAL A 6 11.61 6.44 -7.75
CA VAL A 6 11.61 6.85 -6.35
C VAL A 6 11.11 8.28 -6.22
N VAL A 7 10.22 8.52 -5.25
CA VAL A 7 9.69 9.85 -4.90
C VAL A 7 10.01 10.15 -3.45
N GLU A 8 10.62 11.30 -3.16
CA GLU A 8 11.08 11.66 -1.82
C GLU A 8 10.03 12.47 -1.05
N VAL A 9 8.90 11.85 -0.66
CA VAL A 9 7.80 12.60 -0.02
C VAL A 9 7.39 12.15 1.38
N PHE A 10 7.56 10.87 1.74
CA PHE A 10 7.02 10.36 3.01
C PHE A 10 8.06 9.72 3.94
N GLY A 11 9.31 9.72 3.57
CA GLY A 11 10.37 9.11 4.35
C GLY A 11 11.71 9.11 3.61
N PRO A 12 12.73 8.43 4.14
CA PRO A 12 14.06 8.38 3.55
C PRO A 12 14.13 7.41 2.34
N PHE A 13 13.22 7.60 1.37
CA PHE A 13 13.08 6.69 0.23
C PHE A 13 14.33 6.61 -0.63
N ARG A 14 15.08 7.72 -0.77
CA ARG A 14 16.37 7.71 -1.46
C ARG A 14 17.36 6.76 -0.79
N ASP A 15 17.45 6.80 0.54
CA ASP A 15 18.39 5.97 1.28
C ASP A 15 18.00 4.50 1.21
N ILE A 16 16.70 4.20 1.36
CA ILE A 16 16.15 2.85 1.19
C ILE A 16 16.45 2.34 -0.22
N ALA A 17 16.16 3.13 -1.25
CA ALA A 17 16.42 2.75 -2.64
C ALA A 17 17.92 2.51 -2.90
N THR A 18 18.80 3.33 -2.29
CA THR A 18 20.26 3.15 -2.39
C THR A 18 20.71 1.80 -1.80
N LEU A 19 20.09 1.36 -0.70
CA LEU A 19 20.34 0.03 -0.12
C LEU A 19 19.80 -1.07 -1.02
N LEU A 20 18.60 -0.92 -1.55
CA LEU A 20 17.99 -1.88 -2.47
C LEU A 20 18.82 -2.08 -3.74
N VAL A 21 19.34 -1.00 -4.34
CA VAL A 21 20.26 -1.09 -5.50
C VAL A 21 21.44 -2.00 -5.19
N LYS A 22 22.09 -1.79 -4.04
CA LYS A 22 23.23 -2.62 -3.60
C LYS A 22 22.84 -4.09 -3.37
N ASP A 23 21.63 -4.34 -2.85
CA ASP A 23 21.16 -5.71 -2.60
C ASP A 23 20.83 -6.43 -3.92
N PHE A 24 20.22 -5.74 -4.87
CA PHE A 24 20.00 -6.27 -6.23
C PHE A 24 21.33 -6.57 -6.95
N GLU A 25 22.33 -5.70 -6.81
CA GLU A 25 23.66 -5.91 -7.39
C GLU A 25 24.33 -7.19 -6.87
N LYS A 26 24.18 -7.54 -5.59
CA LYS A 26 24.71 -8.77 -4.99
C LYS A 26 24.18 -10.05 -5.65
N VAL A 27 22.99 -10.00 -6.21
CA VAL A 27 22.38 -11.11 -6.93
C VAL A 27 22.43 -10.94 -8.46
N GLY A 28 23.27 -10.01 -8.93
CA GLY A 28 23.54 -9.83 -10.36
C GLY A 28 22.49 -8.99 -11.11
N ILE A 29 21.56 -8.36 -10.43
CA ILE A 29 20.54 -7.49 -11.03
C ILE A 29 21.04 -6.04 -11.01
N LYS A 30 21.24 -5.47 -12.19
CA LYS A 30 21.61 -4.05 -12.32
C LYS A 30 20.36 -3.17 -12.27
N VAL A 31 20.31 -2.25 -11.30
CA VAL A 31 19.21 -1.31 -11.09
C VAL A 31 19.67 0.13 -11.36
N ASN A 32 18.86 0.85 -12.13
CA ASN A 32 19.00 2.29 -12.38
C ASN A 32 17.97 3.04 -11.55
N MET A 33 18.39 3.68 -10.48
CA MET A 33 17.52 4.48 -9.60
C MET A 33 17.23 5.84 -10.25
N GLN A 34 15.95 6.18 -10.38
CA GLN A 34 15.46 7.45 -10.88
C GLN A 34 14.62 8.16 -9.82
N ILE A 35 15.16 9.30 -9.34
CA ILE A 35 14.40 10.15 -8.42
C ILE A 35 13.54 11.08 -9.27
N ARG A 36 12.24 11.06 -8.99
CA ARG A 36 11.25 11.82 -9.75
C ARG A 36 10.44 12.75 -8.87
N GLU A 37 9.99 13.82 -9.46
CA GLU A 37 8.95 14.64 -8.89
C GLU A 37 7.63 13.85 -8.83
N ARG A 38 6.83 14.07 -7.78
CA ARG A 38 5.65 13.25 -7.46
C ARG A 38 4.60 13.25 -8.57
N ALA A 39 4.32 14.40 -9.18
CA ALA A 39 3.29 14.49 -10.23
C ALA A 39 3.72 13.71 -11.49
N LEU A 40 4.99 13.86 -11.91
CA LEU A 40 5.56 13.12 -13.01
C LEU A 40 5.53 11.61 -12.74
N HIS A 41 5.91 11.18 -11.53
CA HIS A 41 5.86 9.78 -11.14
C HIS A 41 4.45 9.19 -11.29
N PHE A 42 3.41 9.90 -10.84
CA PHE A 42 2.04 9.43 -10.99
C PHE A 42 1.57 9.40 -12.44
N GLN A 43 1.92 10.39 -13.26
CA GLN A 43 1.61 10.38 -14.68
C GLN A 43 2.23 9.16 -15.39
N MET A 44 3.51 8.87 -15.10
CA MET A 44 4.19 7.68 -15.65
C MET A 44 3.57 6.38 -15.17
N ARG A 45 3.16 6.31 -13.89
CA ARG A 45 2.46 5.14 -13.35
C ARG A 45 1.14 4.90 -14.07
N GLU A 46 0.31 5.93 -14.24
CA GLU A 46 -0.97 5.86 -14.93
C GLU A 46 -0.81 5.51 -16.41
N ALA A 47 0.26 5.97 -17.05
CA ALA A 47 0.63 5.62 -18.40
C ALA A 47 1.23 4.21 -18.56
N ASN A 48 1.47 3.49 -17.45
CA ASN A 48 2.18 2.20 -17.43
C ASN A 48 3.63 2.28 -17.93
N ASP A 49 4.30 3.41 -17.69
CA ASP A 49 5.68 3.68 -18.11
C ASP A 49 6.71 3.37 -16.99
N LEU A 50 6.28 2.89 -15.82
CA LEU A 50 7.17 2.50 -14.74
C LEU A 50 7.46 1.00 -14.80
N GLN A 51 8.73 0.61 -14.67
CA GLN A 51 9.13 -0.79 -14.53
C GLN A 51 8.96 -1.26 -13.08
N THR A 52 9.52 -0.49 -12.14
CA THR A 52 9.38 -0.72 -10.70
C THR A 52 9.30 0.61 -9.97
N GLU A 53 8.71 0.60 -8.79
CA GLU A 53 8.65 1.78 -7.94
C GLU A 53 8.89 1.43 -6.48
N LEU A 54 9.43 2.37 -5.72
CA LEU A 54 9.45 2.32 -4.26
C LEU A 54 8.35 3.23 -3.71
N TRP A 55 7.45 2.64 -2.92
CA TRP A 55 6.36 3.36 -2.28
C TRP A 55 6.12 2.87 -0.85
N ASN A 56 5.38 3.64 -0.06
CA ASN A 56 4.97 3.21 1.26
C ASN A 56 3.68 2.39 1.20
N GLN A 57 3.58 1.41 2.09
CA GLN A 57 2.29 0.81 2.44
C GLN A 57 1.69 1.51 3.65
N ASP A 58 0.41 1.79 3.58
CA ASP A 58 -0.36 2.42 4.65
C ASP A 58 -1.45 1.46 5.14
N SER A 59 -1.04 0.41 5.82
CA SER A 59 -1.98 -0.61 6.24
C SER A 59 -1.58 -1.25 7.56
N THR A 60 -2.41 -1.06 8.56
CA THR A 60 -2.26 -1.71 9.87
C THR A 60 -3.61 -2.15 10.46
N GLY A 61 -4.66 -2.05 9.68
CA GLY A 61 -6.01 -2.33 10.12
C GLY A 61 -6.47 -3.76 9.87
N PHE A 62 -7.71 -4.01 10.23
CA PHE A 62 -8.39 -5.24 9.91
C PHE A 62 -8.53 -5.39 8.37
N PRO A 63 -8.35 -6.59 7.81
CA PRO A 63 -8.50 -6.80 6.37
C PRO A 63 -9.83 -6.27 5.85
N PHE A 64 -9.82 -5.65 4.66
CA PHE A 64 -10.97 -5.07 3.98
C PHE A 64 -11.63 -3.87 4.68
N THR A 65 -10.97 -3.27 5.68
CA THR A 65 -11.41 -2.03 6.32
C THR A 65 -10.37 -0.93 6.18
N GLY A 66 -10.81 0.30 5.96
CA GLY A 66 -9.91 1.46 5.92
C GLY A 66 -8.79 1.32 4.90
N SER A 67 -7.57 1.63 5.32
CA SER A 67 -6.37 1.63 4.50
C SER A 67 -5.96 0.24 4.02
N THR A 68 -6.16 -0.80 4.83
CA THR A 68 -5.86 -2.19 4.45
C THR A 68 -6.58 -2.59 3.17
N PHE A 69 -7.86 -2.22 3.08
CA PHE A 69 -8.65 -2.49 1.88
C PHE A 69 -8.11 -1.74 0.65
N TYR A 70 -7.55 -0.55 0.84
CA TYR A 70 -6.97 0.25 -0.22
C TYR A 70 -5.70 -0.38 -0.79
N ASP A 71 -4.82 -0.88 0.05
CA ASP A 71 -3.54 -1.47 -0.36
C ASP A 71 -3.71 -2.79 -1.13
N PHE A 72 -4.67 -3.63 -0.71
CA PHE A 72 -4.96 -4.90 -1.40
C PHE A 72 -5.81 -4.78 -2.65
N ARG A 73 -6.28 -3.59 -3.00
CA ARG A 73 -6.94 -3.31 -4.29
C ARG A 73 -5.99 -3.09 -5.45
N LYS A 74 -4.73 -2.86 -5.21
CA LYS A 74 -3.74 -2.95 -6.26
C LYS A 74 -3.78 -4.41 -6.77
N PRO A 75 -3.93 -4.76 -7.95
CA PRO A 75 -3.60 -4.07 -9.20
C PRO A 75 -4.76 -3.38 -9.89
N LEU A 76 -5.99 -3.48 -9.43
CA LEU A 76 -7.16 -3.10 -10.23
C LEU A 76 -7.90 -1.83 -9.74
N TYR A 77 -7.55 -1.28 -8.59
CA TYR A 77 -8.30 -0.16 -8.01
C TYR A 77 -7.40 1.01 -7.61
N GLY A 78 -7.88 2.24 -7.86
CA GLY A 78 -7.26 3.48 -7.39
C GLY A 78 -5.99 3.88 -8.14
N ASN A 79 -5.39 4.97 -7.68
CA ASN A 79 -4.20 5.59 -8.29
C ASN A 79 -2.89 4.87 -7.94
N LEU A 80 -2.94 3.83 -7.12
CA LEU A 80 -1.78 3.07 -6.66
C LEU A 80 -1.74 1.66 -7.26
N THR A 81 -2.27 1.50 -8.45
CA THR A 81 -2.23 0.23 -9.17
C THR A 81 -0.90 0.03 -9.88
N TYR A 82 -0.32 -1.16 -9.80
CA TYR A 82 0.79 -1.58 -10.64
C TYR A 82 0.33 -2.34 -11.90
N GLY A 83 -0.96 -2.32 -12.17
CA GLY A 83 -1.57 -2.85 -13.39
C GLY A 83 -2.58 -1.86 -13.98
N PRO A 84 -2.17 -0.63 -14.39
CA PRO A 84 -3.11 0.38 -14.87
C PRO A 84 -3.88 -0.06 -16.11
N LEU A 85 -3.24 -0.81 -17.00
CA LEU A 85 -3.91 -1.37 -18.18
C LEU A 85 -4.88 -2.51 -17.82
N TRP A 86 -4.62 -3.28 -16.76
CA TRP A 86 -5.57 -4.25 -16.21
C TRP A 86 -6.78 -3.57 -15.60
N LYS A 87 -6.53 -2.47 -14.88
CA LYS A 87 -7.61 -1.64 -14.34
C LYS A 87 -8.50 -1.09 -15.46
N GLN A 88 -7.91 -0.57 -16.53
CA GLN A 88 -8.63 -0.05 -17.70
C GLN A 88 -9.50 -1.15 -18.33
N TRP A 89 -8.97 -2.35 -18.49
CA TRP A 89 -9.72 -3.49 -19.01
C TRP A 89 -10.93 -3.82 -18.13
N TYR A 90 -10.74 -3.84 -16.81
CA TYR A 90 -11.81 -4.12 -15.86
C TYR A 90 -12.89 -3.03 -15.85
N ASP A 91 -12.49 -1.77 -15.80
CA ASP A 91 -13.41 -0.62 -15.76
C ASP A 91 -14.25 -0.49 -17.05
N THR A 92 -13.70 -0.94 -18.18
CA THR A 92 -14.35 -0.87 -19.48
C THR A 92 -15.04 -2.17 -19.90
N ASN A 93 -15.10 -3.19 -19.02
CA ASN A 93 -15.61 -4.52 -19.32
C ASN A 93 -14.94 -5.13 -20.58
N GLY A 94 -13.63 -5.04 -20.66
CA GLY A 94 -12.81 -5.64 -21.70
C GLY A 94 -12.75 -4.89 -23.04
N LYS A 95 -13.25 -3.65 -23.10
CA LYS A 95 -13.22 -2.85 -24.33
C LYS A 95 -11.87 -2.17 -24.57
N GLU A 96 -11.17 -1.83 -23.50
CA GLU A 96 -9.88 -1.15 -23.54
C GLU A 96 -8.92 -1.77 -22.51
N GLY A 97 -7.64 -1.44 -22.63
CA GLY A 97 -6.60 -1.94 -21.75
C GLY A 97 -6.09 -3.34 -22.11
N VAL A 98 -5.61 -4.06 -21.13
CA VAL A 98 -5.07 -5.43 -21.27
C VAL A 98 -5.79 -6.36 -20.30
N GLU A 99 -6.17 -7.54 -20.77
CA GLU A 99 -6.81 -8.53 -19.92
C GLU A 99 -5.90 -8.94 -18.75
N PRO A 100 -6.39 -8.83 -17.48
CA PRO A 100 -5.61 -9.21 -16.31
C PRO A 100 -5.28 -10.70 -16.30
N PRO A 101 -4.10 -11.11 -15.80
CA PRO A 101 -3.81 -12.52 -15.56
C PRO A 101 -4.71 -13.10 -14.47
N ALA A 102 -4.72 -14.43 -14.37
CA ALA A 102 -5.64 -15.16 -13.49
C ALA A 102 -5.51 -14.75 -12.01
N GLU A 103 -4.29 -14.54 -11.53
CA GLU A 103 -3.98 -14.11 -10.16
C GLU A 103 -4.53 -12.70 -9.86
N ALA A 104 -4.44 -11.76 -10.80
CA ALA A 104 -5.01 -10.43 -10.64
C ALA A 104 -6.55 -10.46 -10.63
N LYS A 105 -7.17 -11.29 -11.47
CA LYS A 105 -8.61 -11.54 -11.44
C LYS A 105 -9.04 -12.16 -10.11
N LYS A 106 -8.29 -13.15 -9.61
CA LYS A 106 -8.57 -13.81 -8.33
C LYS A 106 -8.55 -12.84 -7.16
N ILE A 107 -7.59 -11.90 -7.11
CA ILE A 107 -7.56 -10.85 -6.09
C ILE A 107 -8.85 -10.02 -6.11
N THR A 108 -9.31 -9.61 -7.28
CA THR A 108 -10.53 -8.83 -7.42
C THR A 108 -11.77 -9.61 -6.98
N GLU A 109 -11.89 -10.87 -7.38
CA GLU A 109 -12.98 -11.76 -6.97
C GLU A 109 -13.02 -11.90 -5.44
N LEU A 110 -11.88 -12.13 -4.79
CA LEU A 110 -11.79 -12.23 -3.35
C LEU A 110 -12.20 -10.94 -2.64
N GLN A 111 -11.77 -9.79 -3.16
CA GLN A 111 -12.15 -8.49 -2.61
C GLN A 111 -13.66 -8.22 -2.76
N ASP A 112 -14.23 -8.56 -3.89
CA ASP A 112 -15.68 -8.39 -4.10
C ASP A 112 -16.48 -9.33 -3.22
N LYS A 113 -16.06 -10.58 -3.07
CA LYS A 113 -16.67 -11.53 -2.14
C LYS A 113 -16.58 -11.02 -0.70
N ALA A 114 -15.48 -10.43 -0.28
CA ALA A 114 -15.31 -9.90 1.07
C ALA A 114 -16.30 -8.80 1.43
N LYS A 115 -16.80 -8.05 0.46
CA LYS A 115 -17.82 -7.00 0.68
C LYS A 115 -19.19 -7.56 1.08
N THR A 116 -19.45 -8.83 0.79
CA THR A 116 -20.78 -9.46 0.94
C THR A 116 -20.89 -10.38 2.14
N VAL A 117 -19.82 -10.55 2.91
CA VAL A 117 -19.73 -11.51 4.02
C VAL A 117 -19.37 -10.85 5.34
N GLY A 118 -19.63 -11.56 6.44
CA GLY A 118 -19.27 -11.07 7.79
C GLY A 118 -17.79 -11.25 8.15
N PRO A 119 -17.36 -10.65 9.29
CA PRO A 119 -15.94 -10.57 9.69
C PRO A 119 -15.21 -11.91 9.75
N ALA A 120 -15.83 -12.96 10.24
CA ALA A 120 -15.22 -14.29 10.35
C ALA A 120 -14.86 -14.88 8.99
N GLU A 121 -15.72 -14.68 7.97
CA GLU A 121 -15.45 -15.12 6.61
C GLU A 121 -14.46 -14.19 5.90
N GLN A 122 -14.50 -12.89 6.18
CA GLN A 122 -13.51 -11.93 5.68
C GLN A 122 -12.08 -12.32 6.07
N ILE A 123 -11.86 -12.84 7.28
CA ILE A 123 -10.53 -13.32 7.72
C ILE A 123 -10.04 -14.46 6.83
N LYS A 124 -10.90 -15.43 6.50
CA LYS A 124 -10.53 -16.54 5.61
C LYS A 124 -10.20 -16.05 4.21
N ILE A 125 -11.03 -15.15 3.67
CA ILE A 125 -10.79 -14.53 2.37
C ILE A 125 -9.47 -13.74 2.37
N ALA A 126 -9.16 -13.03 3.45
CA ALA A 126 -7.89 -12.32 3.59
C ALA A 126 -6.69 -13.27 3.52
N HIS A 127 -6.74 -14.42 4.20
CA HIS A 127 -5.68 -15.42 4.14
C HIS A 127 -5.50 -15.96 2.71
N GLU A 128 -6.59 -16.21 1.98
CA GLU A 128 -6.53 -16.65 0.58
C GLU A 128 -5.92 -15.55 -0.31
N LEU A 129 -6.33 -14.31 -0.11
CA LEU A 129 -5.79 -13.15 -0.83
C LEU A 129 -4.29 -12.96 -0.57
N PHE A 130 -3.85 -13.02 0.69
CA PHE A 130 -2.44 -12.93 1.05
C PHE A 130 -1.62 -14.06 0.42
N LYS A 131 -2.18 -15.26 0.34
CA LYS A 131 -1.51 -16.37 -0.33
C LYS A 131 -1.29 -16.06 -1.81
N VAL A 132 -2.27 -15.53 -2.52
CA VAL A 132 -2.12 -15.11 -3.93
C VAL A 132 -1.01 -14.05 -4.06
N TRP A 133 -0.96 -13.08 -3.15
CA TRP A 133 0.08 -12.05 -3.13
C TRP A 133 1.49 -12.62 -2.97
N VAL A 134 1.67 -13.49 -1.99
CA VAL A 134 2.97 -14.07 -1.67
C VAL A 134 3.44 -15.03 -2.78
N ASP A 135 2.54 -15.88 -3.26
CA ASP A 135 2.87 -16.86 -4.31
C ASP A 135 3.29 -16.18 -5.64
N ASN A 136 2.79 -14.97 -5.91
CA ASN A 136 3.10 -14.24 -7.14
C ASN A 136 4.10 -13.09 -6.95
N MET A 137 4.61 -12.88 -5.73
CA MET A 137 5.57 -11.83 -5.39
C MET A 137 5.18 -10.46 -5.99
N LEU A 138 3.90 -10.09 -5.88
CA LEU A 138 3.38 -8.86 -6.46
C LEU A 138 4.00 -7.60 -5.84
N GLU A 139 4.54 -7.73 -4.64
CA GLU A 139 5.20 -6.67 -3.92
C GLU A 139 6.32 -7.22 -3.03
N ILE A 140 7.43 -6.50 -2.93
CA ILE A 140 8.57 -6.87 -2.09
C ILE A 140 8.61 -5.92 -0.90
N GLY A 141 8.35 -6.44 0.30
CA GLY A 141 8.50 -5.67 1.54
C GLY A 141 9.97 -5.34 1.81
N THR A 142 10.26 -4.10 2.18
CA THR A 142 11.62 -3.63 2.44
C THR A 142 11.85 -3.26 3.90
N VAL A 143 11.19 -2.23 4.40
CA VAL A 143 11.34 -1.71 5.77
C VAL A 143 9.97 -1.65 6.43
N GLY A 144 9.85 -2.24 7.60
CA GLY A 144 8.63 -2.22 8.38
C GLY A 144 8.89 -2.03 9.87
N LEU A 145 7.82 -1.85 10.65
CA LEU A 145 7.83 -1.77 12.11
C LEU A 145 8.79 -0.70 12.69
N THR A 146 9.05 0.36 11.94
CA THR A 146 9.91 1.46 12.45
C THR A 146 9.13 2.34 13.42
N ALA A 147 9.78 2.80 14.49
CA ALA A 147 9.15 3.71 15.46
C ALA A 147 8.70 5.02 14.81
N THR A 148 9.46 5.53 13.83
CA THR A 148 9.11 6.73 13.07
C THR A 148 7.88 6.55 12.19
N ASP A 149 7.68 5.35 11.65
CA ASP A 149 6.56 5.05 10.79
C ASP A 149 5.32 4.63 11.58
N GLN A 150 5.48 3.87 12.64
CA GLN A 150 4.38 3.54 13.57
C GLN A 150 3.96 4.74 14.41
N GLY A 151 4.86 5.67 14.63
CA GLY A 151 4.64 6.86 15.41
C GLY A 151 4.66 6.64 16.93
N VAL A 152 5.04 7.68 17.64
CA VAL A 152 4.94 7.76 19.11
C VAL A 152 4.19 9.03 19.43
N VAL A 153 3.16 8.93 20.26
CA VAL A 153 2.41 10.08 20.76
C VAL A 153 2.81 10.35 22.20
N VAL A 154 3.38 11.53 22.43
CA VAL A 154 3.65 12.02 23.79
C VAL A 154 2.48 12.87 24.25
N VAL A 155 1.86 12.48 25.35
CA VAL A 155 0.66 13.12 25.86
C VAL A 155 0.97 13.77 27.20
N ASN A 156 0.43 15.00 27.42
CA ASN A 156 0.50 15.64 28.72
C ASN A 156 -0.18 14.77 29.80
N ALA A 157 0.50 14.53 30.92
CA ALA A 157 -0.02 13.68 32.00
C ALA A 157 -1.36 14.14 32.60
N LYS A 158 -1.72 15.43 32.43
CA LYS A 158 -3.00 16.00 32.86
C LYS A 158 -4.10 15.89 31.82
N LEU A 159 -3.79 15.38 30.62
CA LEU A 159 -4.77 15.17 29.57
C LEU A 159 -5.42 13.80 29.73
N HIS A 160 -6.71 13.78 29.95
CA HIS A 160 -7.49 12.57 30.21
C HIS A 160 -8.27 12.14 28.97
N ASN A 161 -8.74 10.90 29.02
CA ASN A 161 -9.52 10.24 27.99
C ASN A 161 -8.79 10.05 26.67
N VAL A 162 -7.46 10.04 26.69
CA VAL A 162 -6.64 9.75 25.51
C VAL A 162 -6.49 8.24 25.38
N PRO A 163 -6.76 7.64 24.21
CA PRO A 163 -6.57 6.21 24.02
C PRO A 163 -5.09 5.84 24.12
N LYS A 164 -4.80 4.67 24.71
CA LYS A 164 -3.42 4.15 24.85
C LYS A 164 -2.76 3.84 23.49
N SER A 165 -3.58 3.55 22.48
CA SER A 165 -3.14 3.32 21.12
C SER A 165 -4.26 3.67 20.15
N VAL A 166 -3.88 4.06 18.95
CA VAL A 166 -4.79 4.28 17.82
C VAL A 166 -4.26 3.49 16.61
N THR A 167 -5.18 3.00 15.79
CA THR A 167 -4.78 2.35 14.54
C THR A 167 -4.21 3.39 13.60
N LYS A 168 -2.98 3.18 13.14
CA LYS A 168 -2.39 4.01 12.10
C LYS A 168 -3.07 3.70 10.77
N GLY A 169 -3.40 4.73 10.03
CA GLY A 169 -3.95 4.58 8.68
C GLY A 169 -4.33 5.91 8.08
N TRP A 170 -3.97 6.10 6.82
CA TRP A 170 -4.30 7.32 6.09
C TRP A 170 -5.82 7.54 6.01
N LEU A 171 -6.56 6.49 5.64
CA LEU A 171 -8.02 6.57 5.53
C LEU A 171 -8.73 6.71 6.89
N LEU A 172 -8.09 6.28 7.96
CA LEU A 172 -8.61 6.40 9.32
C LEU A 172 -8.34 7.78 9.95
N ARG A 173 -7.63 8.64 9.22
CA ARG A 173 -7.32 10.01 9.68
C ARG A 173 -6.61 10.04 11.03
N THR A 174 -5.62 9.19 11.23
CA THR A 174 -4.79 9.21 12.44
C THR A 174 -4.03 10.55 12.56
N PRO A 175 -4.07 11.24 13.71
CA PRO A 175 -4.61 10.82 15.01
C PRO A 175 -6.11 11.12 15.24
N GLY A 176 -6.84 11.63 14.27
CA GLY A 176 -8.26 12.01 14.39
C GLY A 176 -9.16 10.85 14.82
N ASN A 177 -8.83 9.60 14.46
CA ASN A 177 -9.52 8.40 14.93
C ASN A 177 -9.37 8.15 16.44
N GLY A 178 -8.47 8.85 17.12
CA GLY A 178 -8.36 8.87 18.59
C GLY A 178 -9.42 9.74 19.27
N ARG A 179 -10.28 10.42 18.50
CA ARG A 179 -11.37 11.26 18.99
C ARG A 179 -10.91 12.38 19.93
N PRO A 180 -10.02 13.29 19.51
CA PRO A 180 -9.48 14.36 20.36
C PRO A 180 -10.55 15.29 20.94
N GLU A 181 -11.73 15.34 20.35
CA GLU A 181 -12.88 16.11 20.82
C GLU A 181 -13.41 15.65 22.20
N VAL A 182 -13.05 14.46 22.65
CA VAL A 182 -13.44 13.94 23.99
C VAL A 182 -12.30 13.98 25.01
N TRP A 183 -11.13 14.52 24.64
CA TRP A 183 -10.01 14.66 25.57
C TRP A 183 -10.20 15.92 26.42
N PHE A 184 -9.80 15.88 27.67
CA PHE A 184 -9.94 17.00 28.57
C PHE A 184 -8.79 17.09 29.59
N PHE A 185 -8.51 18.29 30.05
CA PHE A 185 -7.58 18.52 31.14
C PHE A 185 -8.31 18.43 32.48
N LYS A 186 -7.66 17.82 33.46
CA LYS A 186 -8.14 17.75 34.84
C LYS A 186 -7.11 18.37 35.78
#